data_458816fd80821b45b8df9295feaa658a
#
_entry.id   458816fd80821b45b8df9295feaa658a
#
_cell.length_a   1.000
_cell.length_b   1.000
_cell.length_c   1.000
_cell.angle_alpha   90.00
_cell.angle_beta   90.00
_cell.angle_gamma   90.00
#
_symmetry.space_group_name_H-M   'P 1'
#
loop_
_entity.id
_entity.type
_entity.pdbx_description
1 polymer ?
#
loop_
_entity_poly.entity_id
_entity_poly.type
_entity_poly.pdbx_seq_one_letter_code
_entity_poly.pdbx_strand_id
1 'polypeptide(L)'
;MLAIAALTLALVGTASAERGSPPELGKLFERAVSIVHGTNRPTYAKARMLEADGTPKNGKLATSAADIVKWYFVLDNQPSESAYATATIKYLAGSGFKQVVGHRAVYTEDLVIPKAPKMTLEQAVARLRRAGQKAGFSAVVLRNPLGPSTNSKPLYVFTMANGSFYGVNTVTGKVAPLAG
;
A
#
# COMPACT_ATOMS: atom_id res chain seq x y z
N MET A 1 20.00 55.06 -42.15
CA MET A 1 19.40 53.72 -42.07
C MET A 1 19.83 53.07 -40.76
N LEU A 2 18.95 53.03 -39.76
CA LEU A 2 19.20 52.37 -38.47
C LEU A 2 18.59 50.98 -38.51
N ALA A 3 19.41 49.97 -38.30
CA ALA A 3 18.96 48.58 -38.16
C ALA A 3 18.67 48.30 -36.67
N ILE A 4 17.42 47.97 -36.34
CA ILE A 4 16.97 47.58 -35.01
C ILE A 4 17.11 46.04 -34.96
N ALA A 5 18.05 45.54 -34.15
CA ALA A 5 18.18 44.11 -33.83
C ALA A 5 17.18 43.76 -32.74
N ALA A 6 16.18 42.92 -33.04
CA ALA A 6 15.26 42.37 -32.07
C ALA A 6 15.93 41.17 -31.35
N LEU A 7 16.13 41.31 -30.04
CA LEU A 7 16.64 40.27 -29.15
C LEU A 7 15.46 39.42 -28.68
N THR A 8 15.30 38.22 -29.22
CA THR A 8 14.28 37.27 -28.81
C THR A 8 14.78 36.52 -27.58
N LEU A 9 14.25 36.85 -26.41
CA LEU A 9 14.52 36.15 -25.16
C LEU A 9 13.68 34.85 -25.13
N ALA A 10 14.32 33.71 -25.37
CA ALA A 10 13.67 32.40 -25.19
C ALA A 10 13.54 32.10 -23.69
N LEU A 11 12.31 32.18 -23.18
CA LEU A 11 11.97 31.66 -21.84
C LEU A 11 12.08 30.11 -21.87
N VAL A 12 13.18 29.57 -21.38
CA VAL A 12 13.27 28.15 -21.07
C VAL A 12 12.46 27.92 -19.81
N GLY A 13 11.19 27.53 -20.01
CA GLY A 13 10.33 27.06 -18.94
C GLY A 13 10.88 25.76 -18.38
N THR A 14 11.54 25.81 -17.22
CA THR A 14 11.82 24.63 -16.41
C THR A 14 10.49 24.08 -15.93
N ALA A 15 9.96 23.06 -16.61
CA ALA A 15 8.88 22.26 -16.09
C ALA A 15 9.37 21.57 -14.81
N SER A 16 9.09 22.19 -13.67
CA SER A 16 9.15 21.51 -12.37
C SER A 16 8.16 20.37 -12.44
N ALA A 17 8.67 19.13 -12.60
CA ALA A 17 7.85 17.95 -12.41
C ALA A 17 7.32 18.04 -10.97
N GLU A 18 6.05 18.42 -10.80
CA GLU A 18 5.32 18.27 -9.56
C GLU A 18 5.47 16.80 -9.16
N ARG A 19 6.28 16.56 -8.15
CA ARG A 19 6.30 15.27 -7.45
C ARG A 19 4.96 15.19 -6.72
N GLY A 20 3.94 14.72 -7.41
CA GLY A 20 2.63 14.49 -6.82
C GLY A 20 2.81 13.61 -5.57
N SER A 21 2.07 13.94 -4.51
CA SER A 21 2.01 13.10 -3.31
C SER A 21 1.73 11.65 -3.72
N PRO A 22 2.34 10.65 -3.04
CA PRO A 22 2.07 9.25 -3.33
C PRO A 22 0.55 9.02 -3.31
N PRO A 23 0.00 8.21 -4.23
CA PRO A 23 -1.43 7.91 -4.22
C PRO A 23 -1.85 7.30 -2.89
N GLU A 24 -3.02 7.66 -2.42
CA GLU A 24 -3.63 7.08 -1.22
C GLU A 24 -3.73 5.56 -1.34
N LEU A 25 -3.43 4.83 -0.25
CA LEU A 25 -3.46 3.37 -0.24
C LEU A 25 -4.79 2.79 -0.74
N GLY A 26 -5.93 3.42 -0.42
CA GLY A 26 -7.24 2.98 -0.90
C GLY A 26 -7.33 2.91 -2.43
N LYS A 27 -6.82 3.94 -3.11
CA LYS A 27 -6.74 3.98 -4.58
C LYS A 27 -5.77 2.94 -5.14
N LEU A 28 -4.63 2.72 -4.47
CA LEU A 28 -3.67 1.70 -4.86
C LEU A 28 -4.25 0.29 -4.68
N PHE A 29 -4.99 0.05 -3.60
CA PHE A 29 -5.69 -1.21 -3.33
C PHE A 29 -6.66 -1.56 -4.46
N GLU A 30 -7.59 -0.65 -4.79
CA GLU A 30 -8.57 -0.84 -5.87
C GLU A 30 -7.89 -1.04 -7.22
N ARG A 31 -6.85 -0.27 -7.49
CA ARG A 31 -6.09 -0.39 -8.73
C ARG A 31 -5.34 -1.71 -8.84
N ALA A 32 -4.73 -2.20 -7.74
CA ALA A 32 -4.05 -3.51 -7.69
C ALA A 32 -5.02 -4.63 -8.02
N VAL A 33 -6.20 -4.67 -7.39
CA VAL A 33 -7.27 -5.65 -7.68
C VAL A 33 -7.68 -5.58 -9.14
N SER A 34 -7.94 -4.38 -9.67
CA SER A 34 -8.34 -4.17 -11.07
C SER A 34 -7.27 -4.67 -12.07
N ILE A 35 -5.99 -4.41 -11.81
CA ILE A 35 -4.90 -4.88 -12.67
C ILE A 35 -4.80 -6.40 -12.63
N VAL A 36 -4.86 -7.02 -11.45
CA VAL A 36 -4.81 -8.48 -11.30
C VAL A 36 -5.98 -9.13 -12.02
N HIS A 37 -7.21 -8.63 -11.86
CA HIS A 37 -8.38 -9.11 -12.60
C HIS A 37 -8.24 -8.96 -14.13
N GLY A 38 -7.58 -7.89 -14.59
CA GLY A 38 -7.33 -7.64 -16.00
C GLY A 38 -6.23 -8.50 -16.61
N THR A 39 -5.36 -9.06 -15.77
CA THR A 39 -4.20 -9.86 -16.18
C THR A 39 -4.63 -11.31 -16.35
N ASN A 40 -4.48 -11.84 -17.57
CA ASN A 40 -4.77 -13.24 -17.88
C ASN A 40 -6.15 -13.72 -17.37
N ARG A 41 -7.23 -13.10 -17.83
CA ARG A 41 -8.58 -13.63 -17.66
C ARG A 41 -8.68 -15.01 -18.36
N PRO A 42 -9.18 -16.08 -17.76
CA PRO A 42 -9.95 -16.16 -16.51
C PRO A 42 -9.13 -16.43 -15.25
N THR A 43 -7.81 -16.58 -15.32
CA THR A 43 -6.96 -17.05 -14.22
C THR A 43 -7.16 -16.29 -12.90
N TYR A 44 -7.27 -14.95 -12.96
CA TYR A 44 -7.33 -14.11 -11.75
C TYR A 44 -8.64 -13.33 -11.59
N ALA A 45 -9.68 -13.65 -12.36
CA ALA A 45 -10.93 -12.86 -12.36
C ALA A 45 -11.63 -12.76 -10.99
N LYS A 46 -11.34 -13.65 -10.06
CA LYS A 46 -11.93 -13.70 -8.71
C LYS A 46 -10.92 -13.43 -7.59
N ALA A 47 -9.71 -13.00 -7.93
CA ALA A 47 -8.68 -12.73 -6.93
C ALA A 47 -9.12 -11.62 -5.96
N ARG A 48 -8.88 -11.81 -4.66
CA ARG A 48 -9.33 -10.94 -3.57
C ARG A 48 -8.15 -10.53 -2.71
N MET A 49 -8.12 -9.27 -2.27
CA MET A 49 -7.03 -8.78 -1.43
C MET A 49 -6.94 -9.52 -0.11
N LEU A 50 -5.74 -9.95 0.26
CA LEU A 50 -5.39 -10.48 1.58
C LEU A 50 -4.58 -9.45 2.36
N GLU A 51 -3.55 -8.89 1.72
CA GLU A 51 -2.54 -8.10 2.39
C GLU A 51 -1.98 -7.01 1.48
N ALA A 52 -1.58 -5.89 2.09
CA ALA A 52 -0.83 -4.82 1.42
C ALA A 52 0.32 -4.37 2.31
N ASP A 53 1.56 -4.70 1.91
CA ASP A 53 2.80 -4.36 2.63
C ASP A 53 3.39 -3.07 2.10
N GLY A 54 3.49 -2.08 2.97
CA GLY A 54 4.07 -0.78 2.69
C GLY A 54 5.45 -0.60 3.33
N THR A 55 6.42 -0.16 2.54
CA THR A 55 7.76 0.16 3.05
C THR A 55 8.23 1.54 2.58
N PRO A 56 8.96 2.27 3.44
CA PRO A 56 9.59 3.52 3.06
C PRO A 56 10.77 3.29 2.11
N LYS A 57 11.40 4.37 1.67
CA LYS A 57 12.65 4.30 0.91
C LYS A 57 13.70 3.52 1.71
N ASN A 58 14.46 2.66 1.03
CA ASN A 58 15.44 1.75 1.64
C ASN A 58 16.30 2.43 2.73
N GLY A 59 16.41 1.76 3.88
CA GLY A 59 17.19 2.22 5.03
C GLY A 59 16.60 3.41 5.80
N LYS A 60 15.42 3.91 5.44
CA LYS A 60 14.76 5.00 6.14
C LYS A 60 13.60 4.50 6.99
N LEU A 61 13.29 5.26 8.03
CA LEU A 61 12.06 5.10 8.80
C LEU A 61 11.01 6.07 8.28
N ALA A 62 9.77 5.62 8.20
CA ALA A 62 8.62 6.47 7.91
C ALA A 62 8.17 7.21 9.17
N THR A 63 7.78 8.46 9.01
CA THR A 63 7.15 9.27 10.06
C THR A 63 5.71 9.63 9.69
N SER A 64 5.38 9.52 8.41
CA SER A 64 4.08 9.81 7.81
C SER A 64 3.70 8.73 6.78
N ALA A 65 2.45 8.74 6.34
CA ALA A 65 1.99 7.87 5.26
C ALA A 65 2.67 8.18 3.92
N ALA A 66 3.02 9.45 3.68
CA ALA A 66 3.68 9.90 2.45
C ALA A 66 5.11 9.34 2.29
N ASP A 67 5.73 8.87 3.38
CA ASP A 67 7.06 8.26 3.35
C ASP A 67 7.04 6.83 2.78
N ILE A 68 5.85 6.21 2.66
CA ILE A 68 5.70 4.87 2.08
C ILE A 68 5.74 4.96 0.56
N VAL A 69 6.83 4.47 -0.01
CA VAL A 69 7.12 4.59 -1.46
C VAL A 69 7.01 3.28 -2.23
N LYS A 70 6.90 2.15 -1.52
CA LYS A 70 6.77 0.83 -2.11
C LYS A 70 5.63 0.07 -1.45
N TRP A 71 4.80 -0.57 -2.27
CA TRP A 71 3.75 -1.47 -1.83
C TRP A 71 3.88 -2.83 -2.49
N TYR A 72 3.57 -3.89 -1.74
CA TYR A 72 3.46 -5.25 -2.21
C TYR A 72 2.08 -5.76 -1.84
N PHE A 73 1.26 -6.08 -2.83
CA PHE A 73 -0.11 -6.56 -2.66
C PHE A 73 -0.16 -8.05 -2.86
N VAL A 74 -0.80 -8.76 -1.95
CA VAL A 74 -1.06 -10.20 -1.98
C VAL A 74 -2.55 -10.42 -2.13
N LEU A 75 -2.94 -11.22 -3.13
CA LEU A 75 -4.34 -11.53 -3.42
C LEU A 75 -4.55 -13.05 -3.34
N ASP A 76 -5.59 -13.46 -2.63
CA ASP A 76 -6.13 -14.81 -2.67
C ASP A 76 -6.82 -15.06 -4.01
N ASN A 77 -6.46 -16.14 -4.68
CA ASN A 77 -7.07 -16.56 -5.94
C ASN A 77 -7.93 -17.82 -5.78
N GLN A 78 -8.34 -18.15 -4.55
CA GLN A 78 -9.18 -19.30 -4.22
C GLN A 78 -10.68 -18.92 -4.13
N PRO A 79 -11.62 -19.79 -4.51
CA PRO A 79 -11.40 -20.99 -5.32
C PRO A 79 -11.19 -20.62 -6.79
N SER A 80 -10.18 -21.18 -7.41
CA SER A 80 -9.87 -20.98 -8.82
C SER A 80 -9.47 -22.33 -9.44
N GLU A 81 -9.88 -22.58 -10.66
CA GLU A 81 -9.43 -23.71 -11.46
C GLU A 81 -7.98 -23.52 -11.96
N SER A 82 -7.39 -22.36 -11.66
CA SER A 82 -6.02 -22.06 -12.07
C SER A 82 -4.98 -22.80 -11.22
N ALA A 83 -3.81 -23.04 -11.80
CA ALA A 83 -2.67 -23.59 -11.08
C ALA A 83 -2.08 -22.64 -10.00
N TYR A 84 -2.58 -21.40 -9.91
CA TYR A 84 -2.10 -20.39 -8.98
C TYR A 84 -3.12 -20.11 -7.90
N ALA A 85 -2.73 -20.35 -6.65
CA ALA A 85 -3.56 -20.11 -5.47
C ALA A 85 -3.48 -18.66 -4.99
N THR A 86 -2.40 -17.96 -5.30
CA THR A 86 -2.14 -16.57 -4.88
C THR A 86 -1.60 -15.76 -6.05
N ALA A 87 -1.94 -14.49 -6.11
CA ALA A 87 -1.36 -13.52 -7.03
C ALA A 87 -0.71 -12.38 -6.24
N THR A 88 0.40 -11.86 -6.74
CA THR A 88 1.07 -10.71 -6.15
C THR A 88 1.36 -9.63 -7.18
N ILE A 89 1.33 -8.36 -6.75
CA ILE A 89 1.69 -7.22 -7.57
C ILE A 89 2.41 -6.15 -6.73
N LYS A 90 3.46 -5.56 -7.29
CA LYS A 90 4.23 -4.49 -6.64
C LYS A 90 3.87 -3.15 -7.23
N TYR A 91 3.88 -2.12 -6.37
CA TYR A 91 3.83 -0.72 -6.75
C TYR A 91 5.07 0.01 -6.23
N LEU A 92 5.66 0.87 -7.06
CA LEU A 92 6.76 1.76 -6.69
C LEU A 92 6.37 3.19 -7.04
N ALA A 93 6.45 4.10 -6.08
CA ALA A 93 6.25 5.53 -6.32
C ALA A 93 7.19 6.03 -7.43
N GLY A 94 6.64 6.76 -8.39
CA GLY A 94 7.38 7.23 -9.57
C GLY A 94 7.56 6.20 -10.70
N SER A 95 7.28 4.89 -10.47
CA SER A 95 7.39 3.84 -11.49
C SER A 95 6.10 3.05 -11.71
N GLY A 96 5.08 3.24 -10.86
CA GLY A 96 3.80 2.57 -10.97
C GLY A 96 3.81 1.08 -10.62
N PHE A 97 2.74 0.40 -11.03
CA PHE A 97 2.57 -1.03 -10.84
C PHE A 97 3.51 -1.85 -11.74
N LYS A 98 3.99 -2.98 -11.21
CA LYS A 98 4.83 -3.95 -11.90
C LYS A 98 4.00 -5.13 -12.40
N GLN A 99 4.68 -6.14 -12.96
CA GLN A 99 4.04 -7.36 -13.45
C GLN A 99 3.36 -8.13 -12.31
N VAL A 100 2.20 -8.72 -12.61
CA VAL A 100 1.52 -9.68 -11.73
C VAL A 100 2.29 -11.00 -11.74
N VAL A 101 2.50 -11.57 -10.55
CA VAL A 101 3.17 -12.86 -10.36
C VAL A 101 2.21 -13.82 -9.69
N GLY A 102 1.99 -14.99 -10.29
CA GLY A 102 1.19 -16.06 -9.70
C GLY A 102 2.04 -17.02 -8.86
N HIS A 103 1.48 -17.49 -7.75
CA HIS A 103 2.12 -18.45 -6.85
C HIS A 103 1.19 -19.64 -6.62
N ARG A 104 1.76 -20.86 -6.59
CA ARG A 104 1.02 -22.10 -6.30
C ARG A 104 0.68 -22.26 -4.81
N ALA A 105 1.46 -21.63 -3.94
CA ALA A 105 1.24 -21.66 -2.50
C ALA A 105 -0.04 -20.93 -2.11
N VAL A 106 -0.80 -21.52 -1.20
CA VAL A 106 -1.95 -20.88 -0.53
C VAL A 106 -1.42 -20.00 0.58
N TYR A 107 -1.98 -18.80 0.70
CA TYR A 107 -1.71 -17.89 1.80
C TYR A 107 -2.83 -18.07 2.86
N THR A 108 -2.48 -18.58 4.03
CA THR A 108 -3.46 -19.03 5.04
C THR A 108 -3.52 -18.19 6.30
N GLU A 109 -2.70 -17.14 6.39
CA GLU A 109 -2.56 -16.37 7.63
C GLU A 109 -3.60 -15.26 7.80
N ASP A 110 -4.27 -14.89 6.70
CA ASP A 110 -5.20 -13.76 6.66
C ASP A 110 -6.55 -14.10 6.04
N LEU A 111 -7.56 -13.38 6.51
CA LEU A 111 -8.86 -13.32 5.87
C LEU A 111 -8.87 -12.27 4.74
N VAL A 112 -9.70 -12.50 3.75
CA VAL A 112 -9.90 -11.55 2.65
C VAL A 112 -10.34 -10.18 3.17
N ILE A 113 -9.74 -9.14 2.61
CA ILE A 113 -10.17 -7.75 2.76
C ILE A 113 -11.06 -7.41 1.54
N PRO A 114 -12.40 -7.41 1.70
CA PRO A 114 -13.31 -7.34 0.55
C PRO A 114 -13.31 -5.99 -0.16
N LYS A 115 -12.88 -4.93 0.53
CA LYS A 115 -12.76 -3.55 0.01
C LYS A 115 -11.72 -2.77 0.80
N ALA A 116 -11.17 -1.73 0.20
CA ALA A 116 -10.30 -0.80 0.88
C ALA A 116 -10.96 -0.24 2.16
N PRO A 117 -10.26 -0.19 3.31
CA PRO A 117 -10.79 0.42 4.52
C PRO A 117 -11.15 1.90 4.30
N LYS A 118 -12.19 2.38 4.98
CA LYS A 118 -12.52 3.82 4.99
C LYS A 118 -11.47 4.65 5.73
N MET A 119 -10.81 4.06 6.74
CA MET A 119 -9.70 4.71 7.43
C MET A 119 -8.48 4.73 6.51
N THR A 120 -7.98 5.92 6.21
CA THR A 120 -6.76 6.09 5.41
C THR A 120 -5.51 5.75 6.23
N LEU A 121 -4.38 5.54 5.57
CA LEU A 121 -3.10 5.31 6.26
C LEU A 121 -2.69 6.54 7.07
N GLU A 122 -2.93 7.77 6.57
CA GLU A 122 -2.69 9.02 7.31
C GLU A 122 -3.46 9.05 8.62
N GLN A 123 -4.75 8.66 8.57
CA GLN A 123 -5.59 8.59 9.77
C GLN A 123 -5.07 7.54 10.75
N ALA A 124 -4.62 6.38 10.26
CA ALA A 124 -4.02 5.33 11.09
C ALA A 124 -2.72 5.81 11.76
N VAL A 125 -1.84 6.47 11.02
CA VAL A 125 -0.61 7.09 11.55
C VAL A 125 -0.96 8.13 12.61
N ALA A 126 -1.96 8.99 12.36
CA ALA A 126 -2.41 9.98 13.35
C ALA A 126 -2.95 9.32 14.63
N ARG A 127 -3.66 8.18 14.54
CA ARG A 127 -4.10 7.40 15.73
C ARG A 127 -2.90 6.82 16.48
N LEU A 128 -1.93 6.23 15.77
CA LEU A 128 -0.70 5.70 16.36
C LEU A 128 0.05 6.77 17.15
N ARG A 129 0.19 7.99 16.57
CA ARG A 129 0.86 9.13 17.23
C ARG A 129 0.12 9.61 18.48
N ARG A 130 -1.22 9.70 18.43
CA ARG A 130 -2.05 10.05 19.61
C ARG A 130 -1.96 9.02 20.72
N ALA A 131 -1.73 7.75 20.40
CA ALA A 131 -1.49 6.69 21.36
C ALA A 131 -0.05 6.71 21.94
N GLY A 132 0.73 7.77 21.70
CA GLY A 132 2.06 7.97 22.26
C GLY A 132 3.20 7.35 21.43
N GLN A 133 2.91 6.67 20.33
CA GLN A 133 3.93 6.03 19.48
C GLN A 133 4.52 7.06 18.52
N LYS A 134 5.52 7.82 18.97
CA LYS A 134 6.15 8.93 18.21
C LYS A 134 7.34 8.48 17.35
N ALA A 135 7.93 7.31 17.62
CA ALA A 135 9.06 6.78 16.84
C ALA A 135 8.68 6.50 15.39
N GLY A 136 9.65 6.53 14.49
CA GLY A 136 9.46 6.10 13.11
C GLY A 136 9.12 4.61 13.00
N PHE A 137 8.58 4.19 11.86
CA PHE A 137 8.29 2.79 11.56
C PHE A 137 8.98 2.36 10.27
N SER A 138 9.44 1.11 10.23
CA SER A 138 10.16 0.52 9.10
C SER A 138 9.22 -0.12 8.07
N ALA A 139 8.01 -0.48 8.49
CA ALA A 139 6.99 -1.06 7.62
C ALA A 139 5.59 -0.79 8.16
N VAL A 140 4.61 -0.85 7.29
CA VAL A 140 3.19 -0.93 7.63
C VAL A 140 2.52 -1.99 6.77
N VAL A 141 1.68 -2.82 7.38
CA VAL A 141 0.93 -3.86 6.68
C VAL A 141 -0.55 -3.63 6.92
N LEU A 142 -1.34 -3.56 5.85
CA LEU A 142 -2.79 -3.68 5.95
C LEU A 142 -3.14 -5.15 5.78
N ARG A 143 -3.67 -5.79 6.83
CA ARG A 143 -4.06 -7.19 6.84
C ARG A 143 -5.32 -7.43 7.67
N ASN A 144 -5.96 -8.57 7.45
CA ASN A 144 -7.11 -9.02 8.23
C ASN A 144 -6.76 -10.38 8.87
N PRO A 145 -5.99 -10.39 9.98
CA PRO A 145 -5.42 -11.61 10.54
C PRO A 145 -6.49 -12.58 11.01
N LEU A 146 -6.24 -13.87 10.81
CA LEU A 146 -7.00 -14.93 11.44
C LEU A 146 -6.86 -14.80 12.96
N GLY A 147 -7.96 -14.58 13.64
CA GLY A 147 -8.01 -14.44 15.10
C GLY A 147 -9.05 -15.36 15.72
N PRO A 148 -9.02 -15.54 17.04
CA PRO A 148 -9.99 -16.38 17.75
C PRO A 148 -11.43 -15.84 17.68
N SER A 149 -11.65 -14.60 17.25
CA SER A 149 -12.97 -14.02 17.09
C SER A 149 -13.38 -14.00 15.61
N THR A 150 -14.60 -14.44 15.32
CA THR A 150 -15.24 -14.37 13.98
C THR A 150 -15.47 -12.93 13.49
N ASN A 151 -15.18 -11.93 14.32
CA ASN A 151 -15.35 -10.51 14.06
C ASN A 151 -14.04 -9.77 13.77
N SER A 152 -13.01 -10.47 13.26
CA SER A 152 -11.77 -9.80 12.88
C SER A 152 -12.05 -8.70 11.86
N LYS A 153 -11.40 -7.57 12.03
CA LYS A 153 -11.48 -6.42 11.14
C LYS A 153 -10.07 -6.10 10.64
N PRO A 154 -9.93 -5.60 9.41
CA PRO A 154 -8.61 -5.22 8.91
C PRO A 154 -7.89 -4.28 9.87
N LEU A 155 -6.59 -4.50 10.02
CA LEU A 155 -5.68 -3.71 10.86
C LEU A 155 -4.60 -3.10 9.97
N TYR A 156 -4.18 -1.88 10.30
CA TYR A 156 -2.85 -1.41 9.95
C TYR A 156 -1.88 -1.87 11.02
N VAL A 157 -0.93 -2.72 10.68
CA VAL A 157 0.14 -3.20 11.58
C VAL A 157 1.41 -2.44 11.28
N PHE A 158 1.93 -1.71 12.25
CA PHE A 158 3.15 -0.92 12.13
C PHE A 158 4.31 -1.65 12.80
N THR A 159 5.41 -1.85 12.07
CA THR A 159 6.69 -2.31 12.63
C THR A 159 7.50 -1.08 13.04
N MET A 160 7.62 -0.84 14.34
CA MET A 160 8.31 0.34 14.86
C MET A 160 9.83 0.21 14.76
N ALA A 161 10.55 1.32 14.84
CA ALA A 161 12.02 1.37 14.79
C ALA A 161 12.72 0.50 15.86
N ASN A 162 12.07 0.28 17.00
CA ASN A 162 12.57 -0.56 18.08
C ASN A 162 12.17 -2.05 17.97
N GLY A 163 11.57 -2.44 16.84
CA GLY A 163 11.13 -3.82 16.59
C GLY A 163 9.75 -4.17 17.18
N SER A 164 9.11 -3.27 17.95
CA SER A 164 7.76 -3.53 18.45
C SER A 164 6.70 -3.39 17.35
N PHE A 165 5.55 -4.06 17.55
CA PHE A 165 4.43 -4.05 16.63
C PHE A 165 3.22 -3.36 17.26
N TYR A 166 2.54 -2.51 16.48
CA TYR A 166 1.28 -1.88 16.89
C TYR A 166 0.22 -2.06 15.81
N GLY A 167 -0.96 -2.52 16.24
CA GLY A 167 -2.13 -2.60 15.38
C GLY A 167 -3.03 -1.37 15.54
N VAL A 168 -3.53 -0.83 14.43
CA VAL A 168 -4.59 0.17 14.41
C VAL A 168 -5.81 -0.42 13.72
N ASN A 169 -6.89 -0.66 14.46
CA ASN A 169 -8.13 -1.21 13.92
C ASN A 169 -8.77 -0.22 12.95
N THR A 170 -9.02 -0.63 11.71
CA THR A 170 -9.49 0.26 10.64
C THR A 170 -10.93 0.72 10.79
N VAL A 171 -11.71 0.08 11.68
CA VAL A 171 -13.12 0.42 11.95
C VAL A 171 -13.24 1.29 13.21
N THR A 172 -12.62 0.87 14.31
CA THR A 172 -12.75 1.53 15.61
C THR A 172 -11.69 2.59 15.86
N GLY A 173 -10.57 2.54 15.17
CA GLY A 173 -9.39 3.37 15.39
C GLY A 173 -8.63 3.04 16.69
N LYS A 174 -8.97 1.91 17.36
CA LYS A 174 -8.25 1.46 18.56
C LYS A 174 -6.83 1.07 18.17
N VAL A 175 -5.88 1.56 18.98
CA VAL A 175 -4.45 1.21 18.88
C VAL A 175 -4.11 0.22 19.98
N ALA A 176 -3.41 -0.85 19.65
CA ALA A 176 -2.94 -1.84 20.62
C ALA A 176 -1.55 -2.37 20.23
N PRO A 177 -0.69 -2.70 21.21
CA PRO A 177 0.50 -3.49 20.95
C PRO A 177 0.09 -4.89 20.47
N LEU A 178 0.90 -5.45 19.59
CA LEU A 178 0.74 -6.83 19.12
C LEU A 178 1.92 -7.66 19.64
N ALA A 179 1.65 -8.93 19.98
CA ALA A 179 2.73 -9.88 20.26
C ALA A 179 3.53 -10.13 18.99
N GLY A 180 4.85 -10.14 19.09
CA GLY A 180 5.77 -10.55 18.03
C GLY A 180 6.01 -12.05 18.10
#